data_866008819afbd7158cced17e6c5d2a87
#
_entry.id   866008819afbd7158cced17e6c5d2a87
#
_cell.length_a   1.000
_cell.length_b   1.000
_cell.length_c   1.000
_cell.angle_alpha   90.00
_cell.angle_beta   90.00
_cell.angle_gamma   90.00
#
_symmetry.space_group_name_H-M   'P 1'
#
loop_
_entity.id
_entity.type
_entity.pdbx_description
1 polymer ?
#
loop_
_entity_poly.entity_id
_entity_poly.type
_entity_poly.pdbx_seq_one_letter_code
_entity_poly.pdbx_strand_id
1 'polypeptide(L)'
;MKSNAGNYRYFKPSNGIMYTGLEKIDSDYYYFSKSTGVRYQKGFGTVGSKKYYFNPSDGKAKTGWLELDGKKYYFDTSGVMLANTIASIDGTTYRFDSDGAATKTSGNDYTVEGKYVKVFDAKNNKYYYMEEEFLEHPGIADGKVSDLDLLAAVCDAEAGDQGVVGMEAVALCVLNCTIDQYKEFPSQIRYVVYQGKPTQYAVVTDGALLKRLKGQFEDRTNAYAAAKAAMEVFSNYVNHGTKRTLPGFKTKDFNYKFFMTPAAFKAQNLNFGKLEYEQYKGHVFFVDWISG
;
A
#
# COMPACT_ATOMS: atom_id res chain seq x y z
N MET A 1 -4.25 12.86 -37.65
CA MET A 1 -5.13 13.42 -38.72
C MET A 1 -6.55 12.88 -38.53
N LYS A 2 -7.57 13.73 -38.70
CA LYS A 2 -8.98 13.36 -38.59
C LYS A 2 -9.46 12.90 -39.98
N SER A 3 -10.07 11.72 -40.09
CA SER A 3 -10.80 11.35 -41.32
C SER A 3 -12.19 12.00 -41.32
N ASN A 4 -12.81 12.19 -42.50
CA ASN A 4 -14.15 12.75 -42.65
C ASN A 4 -15.25 11.97 -41.87
N ALA A 5 -14.96 10.79 -41.34
CA ALA A 5 -15.87 9.96 -40.58
C ALA A 5 -15.62 10.03 -39.02
N GLY A 6 -14.85 11.00 -38.56
CA GLY A 6 -14.56 11.11 -37.14
C GLY A 6 -13.54 10.09 -36.57
N ASN A 7 -12.94 9.28 -37.43
CA ASN A 7 -11.92 8.32 -37.09
C ASN A 7 -10.56 9.00 -36.91
N TYR A 8 -9.97 8.90 -35.71
CA TYR A 8 -8.66 9.49 -35.40
C TYR A 8 -7.58 8.43 -35.48
N ARG A 9 -6.47 8.77 -36.15
CA ARG A 9 -5.23 7.99 -36.16
C ARG A 9 -4.09 8.86 -35.72
N TYR A 10 -3.13 8.29 -34.99
CA TYR A 10 -1.94 8.98 -34.54
C TYR A 10 -0.71 8.29 -35.09
N PHE A 11 0.31 9.09 -35.38
CA PHE A 11 1.58 8.62 -35.92
C PHE A 11 2.72 9.05 -35.02
N LYS A 12 3.73 8.19 -34.84
CA LYS A 12 4.91 8.48 -34.04
C LYS A 12 5.67 9.66 -34.67
N PRO A 13 5.93 10.74 -33.89
CA PRO A 13 6.65 11.89 -34.44
C PRO A 13 8.07 11.55 -34.94
N SER A 14 8.71 10.53 -34.38
CA SER A 14 10.10 10.13 -34.69
C SER A 14 10.24 9.45 -36.04
N ASN A 15 9.23 8.72 -36.55
CA ASN A 15 9.37 7.87 -37.72
C ASN A 15 8.10 7.75 -38.59
N GLY A 16 7.02 8.43 -38.25
CA GLY A 16 5.75 8.40 -38.98
C GLY A 16 4.99 7.06 -38.91
N ILE A 17 5.41 6.10 -38.08
CA ILE A 17 4.70 4.84 -37.94
C ILE A 17 3.39 5.07 -37.17
N MET A 18 2.31 4.48 -37.65
CA MET A 18 0.99 4.57 -37.02
C MET A 18 0.95 3.82 -35.68
N TYR A 19 0.37 4.46 -34.67
CA TYR A 19 0.13 3.80 -33.37
C TYR A 19 -0.94 2.72 -33.49
N THR A 20 -0.72 1.57 -32.83
CA THR A 20 -1.66 0.46 -32.74
C THR A 20 -1.57 -0.17 -31.34
N GLY A 21 -2.70 -0.67 -30.82
CA GLY A 21 -2.76 -1.23 -29.48
C GLY A 21 -2.94 -0.15 -28.41
N LEU A 22 -2.56 -0.49 -27.15
CA LEU A 22 -2.57 0.43 -26.04
C LEU A 22 -1.27 1.23 -26.04
N GLU A 23 -1.38 2.52 -26.12
CA GLU A 23 -0.22 3.43 -26.22
C GLU A 23 -0.34 4.56 -25.20
N LYS A 24 0.79 4.93 -24.60
CA LYS A 24 0.90 6.12 -23.76
C LYS A 24 1.44 7.27 -24.63
N ILE A 25 0.64 8.32 -24.74
CA ILE A 25 1.01 9.54 -25.47
C ILE A 25 0.95 10.68 -24.44
N ASP A 26 2.09 11.32 -24.21
CA ASP A 26 2.29 12.25 -23.10
C ASP A 26 1.98 11.59 -21.74
N SER A 27 0.98 12.08 -21.02
CA SER A 27 0.54 11.52 -19.74
C SER A 27 -0.61 10.52 -19.86
N ASP A 28 -1.28 10.45 -21.02
CA ASP A 28 -2.55 9.75 -21.19
C ASP A 28 -2.40 8.44 -21.97
N TYR A 29 -3.26 7.46 -21.66
CA TYR A 29 -3.33 6.21 -22.39
C TYR A 29 -4.46 6.25 -23.41
N TYR A 30 -4.21 5.67 -24.59
CA TYR A 30 -5.16 5.54 -25.71
C TYR A 30 -5.11 4.12 -26.26
N TYR A 31 -6.21 3.66 -26.80
CA TYR A 31 -6.22 2.41 -27.54
C TYR A 31 -6.51 2.65 -29.02
N PHE A 32 -5.65 2.10 -29.87
CA PHE A 32 -5.79 2.14 -31.33
C PHE A 32 -6.03 0.72 -31.84
N SER A 33 -7.02 0.57 -32.69
CA SER A 33 -7.30 -0.72 -33.36
C SER A 33 -6.03 -1.31 -33.96
N LYS A 34 -5.73 -2.55 -33.64
CA LYS A 34 -4.54 -3.24 -34.18
C LYS A 34 -4.59 -3.37 -35.71
N SER A 35 -5.79 -3.50 -36.26
CA SER A 35 -5.98 -3.68 -37.73
C SER A 35 -6.09 -2.39 -38.51
N THR A 36 -6.67 -1.34 -37.91
CA THR A 36 -6.99 -0.09 -38.66
C THR A 36 -6.26 1.14 -38.13
N GLY A 37 -5.63 1.08 -36.96
CA GLY A 37 -5.04 2.21 -36.27
C GLY A 37 -6.04 3.28 -35.80
N VAL A 38 -7.36 3.01 -35.90
CA VAL A 38 -8.39 3.94 -35.46
C VAL A 38 -8.45 3.96 -33.95
N ARG A 39 -8.43 5.17 -33.38
CA ARG A 39 -8.54 5.37 -31.93
C ARG A 39 -9.91 4.92 -31.43
N TYR A 40 -9.91 4.09 -30.40
CA TYR A 40 -11.11 3.67 -29.69
C TYR A 40 -11.59 4.79 -28.76
N GLN A 41 -12.87 5.11 -28.80
CA GLN A 41 -13.49 6.16 -27.99
C GLN A 41 -14.98 5.87 -27.73
N LYS A 42 -15.28 4.62 -27.33
CA LYS A 42 -16.67 4.14 -27.18
C LYS A 42 -17.02 3.75 -25.74
N GLY A 43 -16.38 4.36 -24.75
CA GLY A 43 -16.60 4.02 -23.34
C GLY A 43 -15.82 2.77 -22.92
N PHE A 44 -16.49 1.82 -22.25
CA PHE A 44 -15.83 0.60 -21.78
C PHE A 44 -15.23 -0.21 -22.93
N GLY A 45 -14.03 -0.72 -22.71
CA GLY A 45 -13.30 -1.57 -23.65
C GLY A 45 -12.33 -2.49 -22.93
N THR A 46 -12.05 -3.65 -23.54
CA THR A 46 -11.11 -4.64 -23.00
C THR A 46 -9.86 -4.69 -23.85
N VAL A 47 -8.69 -4.59 -23.21
CA VAL A 47 -7.40 -4.74 -23.88
C VAL A 47 -6.62 -5.86 -23.14
N GLY A 48 -6.46 -7.00 -23.82
CA GLY A 48 -6.00 -8.22 -23.14
C GLY A 48 -7.03 -8.69 -22.13
N SER A 49 -6.60 -8.91 -20.89
CA SER A 49 -7.48 -9.27 -19.75
C SER A 49 -7.97 -8.06 -18.94
N LYS A 50 -7.56 -6.82 -19.31
CA LYS A 50 -7.81 -5.62 -18.53
C LYS A 50 -8.96 -4.81 -19.12
N LYS A 51 -9.85 -4.29 -18.26
CA LYS A 51 -10.95 -3.38 -18.64
C LYS A 51 -10.51 -1.93 -18.49
N TYR A 52 -10.94 -1.08 -19.42
CA TYR A 52 -10.69 0.36 -19.49
C TYR A 52 -11.98 1.10 -19.77
N TYR A 53 -11.98 2.41 -19.55
CA TYR A 53 -13.00 3.31 -20.08
C TYR A 53 -12.32 4.38 -20.94
N PHE A 54 -12.56 4.36 -22.25
CA PHE A 54 -12.04 5.36 -23.18
C PHE A 54 -13.08 6.44 -23.39
N ASN A 55 -12.76 7.66 -22.98
CA ASN A 55 -13.69 8.79 -23.04
C ASN A 55 -14.21 8.99 -24.48
N PRO A 56 -15.54 9.05 -24.69
CA PRO A 56 -16.12 9.21 -26.01
C PRO A 56 -15.73 10.51 -26.74
N SER A 57 -15.38 11.57 -25.99
CA SER A 57 -15.03 12.87 -26.62
C SER A 57 -13.60 12.93 -27.14
N ASP A 58 -12.63 12.39 -26.40
CA ASP A 58 -11.20 12.53 -26.70
C ASP A 58 -10.41 11.21 -26.77
N GLY A 59 -11.05 10.08 -26.43
CA GLY A 59 -10.45 8.73 -26.47
C GLY A 59 -9.42 8.46 -25.40
N LYS A 60 -9.22 9.35 -24.42
CA LYS A 60 -8.33 9.12 -23.30
C LYS A 60 -8.86 8.01 -22.40
N ALA A 61 -7.98 7.13 -21.95
CA ALA A 61 -8.34 6.20 -20.90
C ALA A 61 -8.59 6.96 -19.60
N LYS A 62 -9.71 6.68 -18.96
CA LYS A 62 -10.09 7.26 -17.67
C LYS A 62 -9.13 6.77 -16.59
N THR A 63 -8.73 7.67 -15.70
CA THR A 63 -8.05 7.37 -14.43
C THR A 63 -8.86 7.96 -13.29
N GLY A 64 -8.73 7.39 -12.07
CA GLY A 64 -9.52 7.81 -10.92
C GLY A 64 -11.01 7.46 -11.05
N TRP A 65 -11.85 8.19 -10.34
CA TRP A 65 -13.29 7.92 -10.28
C TRP A 65 -14.04 8.25 -11.57
N LEU A 66 -14.95 7.36 -11.94
CA LEU A 66 -15.99 7.55 -12.97
C LEU A 66 -17.35 7.24 -12.35
N GLU A 67 -18.31 8.14 -12.51
CA GLU A 67 -19.71 7.88 -12.22
C GLU A 67 -20.47 7.79 -13.55
N LEU A 68 -21.14 6.66 -13.75
CA LEU A 68 -21.89 6.38 -15.00
C LEU A 68 -23.09 5.51 -14.66
N ASP A 69 -24.27 5.91 -15.11
CA ASP A 69 -25.54 5.20 -14.93
C ASP A 69 -25.83 4.84 -13.45
N GLY A 70 -25.52 5.76 -12.53
CA GLY A 70 -25.73 5.60 -11.08
C GLY A 70 -24.75 4.65 -10.39
N LYS A 71 -23.73 4.14 -11.11
CA LYS A 71 -22.66 3.31 -10.57
C LYS A 71 -21.36 4.10 -10.55
N LYS A 72 -20.49 3.78 -9.57
CA LYS A 72 -19.14 4.33 -9.46
C LYS A 72 -18.12 3.28 -9.86
N TYR A 73 -17.11 3.70 -10.58
CA TYR A 73 -15.99 2.87 -11.02
C TYR A 73 -14.68 3.58 -10.67
N TYR A 74 -13.63 2.84 -10.46
CA TYR A 74 -12.30 3.43 -10.27
C TYR A 74 -11.28 2.80 -11.22
N PHE A 75 -10.46 3.64 -11.79
CA PHE A 75 -9.38 3.26 -12.71
C PHE A 75 -8.04 3.66 -12.10
N ASP A 76 -7.09 2.75 -12.16
CA ASP A 76 -5.73 3.01 -11.69
C ASP A 76 -5.02 4.07 -12.55
N THR A 77 -3.79 4.42 -12.19
CA THR A 77 -3.00 5.43 -12.92
C THR A 77 -2.60 4.99 -14.33
N SER A 78 -2.78 3.71 -14.67
CA SER A 78 -2.60 3.17 -16.03
C SER A 78 -3.92 3.08 -16.81
N GLY A 79 -5.02 3.53 -16.21
CA GLY A 79 -6.37 3.47 -16.79
C GLY A 79 -7.05 2.10 -16.66
N VAL A 80 -6.49 1.15 -15.88
CA VAL A 80 -7.09 -0.17 -15.68
C VAL A 80 -8.19 -0.07 -14.62
N MET A 81 -9.38 -0.59 -14.95
CA MET A 81 -10.52 -0.62 -14.06
C MET A 81 -10.28 -1.60 -12.89
N LEU A 82 -10.54 -1.16 -11.67
CA LEU A 82 -10.58 -2.06 -10.52
C LEU A 82 -11.80 -2.96 -10.59
N ALA A 83 -11.61 -4.26 -10.38
CA ALA A 83 -12.68 -5.25 -10.30
C ALA A 83 -12.24 -6.41 -9.40
N ASN A 84 -13.20 -7.09 -8.77
CA ASN A 84 -12.95 -8.20 -7.84
C ASN A 84 -11.87 -7.85 -6.80
N THR A 85 -11.98 -6.68 -6.18
CA THR A 85 -10.98 -6.21 -5.23
C THR A 85 -11.55 -5.23 -4.23
N ILE A 86 -10.75 -4.91 -3.24
CA ILE A 86 -10.99 -3.82 -2.30
C ILE A 86 -9.89 -2.79 -2.44
N ALA A 87 -10.24 -1.54 -2.28
CA ALA A 87 -9.31 -0.43 -2.25
C ALA A 87 -9.74 0.58 -1.19
N SER A 88 -8.78 1.11 -0.46
CA SER A 88 -8.96 2.34 0.30
C SER A 88 -8.55 3.51 -0.59
N ILE A 89 -9.50 4.39 -0.86
CA ILE A 89 -9.34 5.56 -1.72
C ILE A 89 -9.80 6.76 -0.91
N ASP A 90 -8.94 7.74 -0.75
CA ASP A 90 -9.21 8.97 0.03
C ASP A 90 -9.76 8.66 1.44
N GLY A 91 -9.17 7.65 2.12
CA GLY A 91 -9.57 7.25 3.47
C GLY A 91 -10.88 6.46 3.56
N THR A 92 -11.54 6.19 2.44
CA THR A 92 -12.76 5.38 2.40
C THR A 92 -12.49 4.06 1.71
N THR A 93 -12.93 2.95 2.31
CA THR A 93 -12.79 1.61 1.75
C THR A 93 -13.98 1.28 0.85
N TYR A 94 -13.67 0.80 -0.36
CA TYR A 94 -14.65 0.38 -1.37
C TYR A 94 -14.38 -1.05 -1.80
N ARG A 95 -15.46 -1.79 -2.02
CA ARG A 95 -15.45 -3.05 -2.74
C ARG A 95 -15.81 -2.80 -4.19
N PHE A 96 -15.05 -3.42 -5.09
CA PHE A 96 -15.32 -3.45 -6.53
C PHE A 96 -15.74 -4.86 -6.93
N ASP A 97 -16.96 -5.01 -7.47
CA ASP A 97 -17.47 -6.30 -7.93
C ASP A 97 -16.79 -6.77 -9.24
N SER A 98 -17.24 -7.88 -9.81
CA SER A 98 -16.71 -8.44 -11.06
C SER A 98 -16.85 -7.51 -12.26
N ASP A 99 -17.83 -6.62 -12.22
CA ASP A 99 -18.07 -5.63 -13.26
C ASP A 99 -17.38 -4.30 -13.00
N GLY A 100 -16.73 -4.17 -11.85
CA GLY A 100 -15.99 -2.99 -11.42
C GLY A 100 -16.86 -1.94 -10.72
N ALA A 101 -18.13 -2.23 -10.42
CA ALA A 101 -18.96 -1.29 -9.69
C ALA A 101 -18.52 -1.22 -8.22
N ALA A 102 -18.29 0.02 -7.75
CA ALA A 102 -17.82 0.32 -6.41
C ALA A 102 -18.99 0.44 -5.44
N THR A 103 -18.90 -0.25 -4.31
CA THR A 103 -19.78 -0.09 -3.16
C THR A 103 -18.94 0.27 -1.95
N LYS A 104 -19.34 1.31 -1.20
CA LYS A 104 -18.69 1.61 0.07
C LYS A 104 -18.90 0.42 1.00
N THR A 105 -17.82 -0.16 1.50
CA THR A 105 -17.91 -1.32 2.38
C THR A 105 -17.93 -0.90 3.85
N SER A 106 -18.75 -1.62 4.62
CA SER A 106 -18.83 -1.52 6.08
C SER A 106 -18.05 -2.61 6.80
N GLY A 107 -17.21 -3.39 6.08
CA GLY A 107 -16.21 -4.23 6.73
C GLY A 107 -16.25 -5.75 6.52
N ASN A 108 -17.15 -6.34 5.72
CA ASN A 108 -17.23 -7.81 5.63
C ASN A 108 -17.11 -8.42 4.23
N ASP A 109 -16.84 -7.63 3.21
CA ASP A 109 -16.86 -8.10 1.81
C ASP A 109 -15.49 -7.97 1.14
N TYR A 110 -14.58 -8.91 1.36
CA TYR A 110 -13.22 -8.91 0.80
C TYR A 110 -12.99 -10.00 -0.24
N THR A 111 -12.07 -9.78 -1.18
CA THR A 111 -11.60 -10.83 -2.08
C THR A 111 -10.48 -11.60 -1.41
N VAL A 112 -10.72 -12.90 -1.19
CA VAL A 112 -9.73 -13.82 -0.62
C VAL A 112 -9.08 -14.61 -1.75
N GLU A 113 -7.76 -14.59 -1.84
CA GLU A 113 -6.96 -15.44 -2.72
C GLU A 113 -6.13 -16.43 -1.88
N GLY A 114 -6.62 -17.68 -1.78
CA GLY A 114 -6.08 -18.68 -0.84
C GLY A 114 -6.38 -18.26 0.61
N LYS A 115 -5.35 -18.13 1.43
CA LYS A 115 -5.44 -17.63 2.82
C LYS A 115 -5.25 -16.12 2.95
N TYR A 116 -5.07 -15.40 1.85
CA TYR A 116 -4.74 -13.96 1.91
C TYR A 116 -5.87 -13.10 1.39
N VAL A 117 -5.99 -11.92 1.98
CA VAL A 117 -6.91 -10.87 1.54
C VAL A 117 -6.19 -9.94 0.58
N LYS A 118 -6.71 -9.84 -0.64
CA LYS A 118 -6.14 -8.97 -1.66
C LYS A 118 -6.71 -7.56 -1.55
N VAL A 119 -5.84 -6.57 -1.42
CA VAL A 119 -6.19 -5.15 -1.36
C VAL A 119 -5.45 -4.36 -2.43
N PHE A 120 -6.08 -3.32 -2.96
CA PHE A 120 -5.45 -2.38 -3.87
C PHE A 120 -5.08 -1.10 -3.13
N ASP A 121 -3.81 -0.74 -3.15
CA ASP A 121 -3.31 0.53 -2.63
C ASP A 121 -3.27 1.57 -3.75
N ALA A 122 -4.20 2.52 -3.70
CA ALA A 122 -4.35 3.52 -4.76
C ALA A 122 -3.14 4.48 -4.83
N LYS A 123 -2.50 4.82 -3.71
CA LYS A 123 -1.33 5.69 -3.67
C LYS A 123 -0.12 5.04 -4.36
N ASN A 124 0.09 3.74 -4.10
CA ASN A 124 1.17 2.98 -4.72
C ASN A 124 0.81 2.44 -6.11
N ASN A 125 -0.47 2.44 -6.46
CA ASN A 125 -1.01 1.82 -7.68
C ASN A 125 -0.62 0.34 -7.79
N LYS A 126 -0.75 -0.40 -6.69
CA LYS A 126 -0.28 -1.79 -6.57
C LYS A 126 -1.20 -2.62 -5.68
N TYR A 127 -1.31 -3.93 -5.99
CA TYR A 127 -1.97 -4.89 -5.13
C TYR A 127 -1.01 -5.43 -4.09
N TYR A 128 -1.54 -5.60 -2.86
CA TYR A 128 -0.87 -6.26 -1.76
C TYR A 128 -1.76 -7.36 -1.19
N TYR A 129 -1.16 -8.28 -0.44
CA TYR A 129 -1.83 -9.40 0.18
C TYR A 129 -1.69 -9.30 1.68
N MET A 130 -2.84 -9.28 2.38
CA MET A 130 -2.92 -9.21 3.83
C MET A 130 -3.13 -10.60 4.39
N GLU A 131 -2.69 -10.85 5.63
CA GLU A 131 -3.05 -12.03 6.39
C GLU A 131 -4.57 -12.08 6.60
N GLU A 132 -5.16 -13.27 6.78
CA GLU A 132 -6.60 -13.44 6.97
C GLU A 132 -7.13 -12.74 8.23
N GLU A 133 -6.29 -12.58 9.25
CA GLU A 133 -6.57 -11.84 10.48
C GLU A 133 -6.93 -10.37 10.22
N PHE A 134 -6.58 -9.82 9.07
CA PHE A 134 -7.05 -8.51 8.63
C PHE A 134 -8.58 -8.40 8.66
N LEU A 135 -9.27 -9.49 8.35
CA LEU A 135 -10.74 -9.57 8.41
C LEU A 135 -11.26 -9.95 9.78
N GLU A 136 -10.52 -10.78 10.50
CA GLU A 136 -10.94 -11.36 11.76
C GLU A 136 -10.74 -10.41 12.94
N HIS A 137 -9.71 -9.56 12.88
CA HIS A 137 -9.44 -8.62 13.94
C HIS A 137 -10.44 -7.46 13.93
N PRO A 138 -11.12 -7.20 15.08
CA PRO A 138 -12.22 -6.25 15.12
C PRO A 138 -11.76 -4.82 14.78
N GLY A 139 -12.51 -4.16 13.91
CA GLY A 139 -12.30 -2.75 13.57
C GLY A 139 -11.16 -2.47 12.59
N ILE A 140 -10.42 -3.49 12.12
CA ILE A 140 -9.29 -3.30 11.21
C ILE A 140 -9.80 -3.09 9.78
N ALA A 141 -10.52 -4.05 9.25
CA ALA A 141 -10.99 -4.02 7.88
C ALA A 141 -11.96 -2.86 7.61
N ASP A 142 -12.84 -2.57 8.55
CA ASP A 142 -13.83 -1.49 8.45
C ASP A 142 -13.30 -0.10 8.86
N GLY A 143 -12.02 -0.03 9.28
CA GLY A 143 -11.36 1.21 9.62
C GLY A 143 -11.81 1.88 10.92
N LYS A 144 -12.45 1.16 11.82
CA LYS A 144 -12.85 1.69 13.14
C LYS A 144 -11.70 1.80 14.13
N VAL A 145 -10.68 0.93 13.99
CA VAL A 145 -9.43 1.08 14.74
C VAL A 145 -8.62 2.19 14.09
N SER A 146 -8.26 3.21 14.86
CA SER A 146 -7.43 4.32 14.37
C SER A 146 -5.98 3.86 14.15
N ASP A 147 -5.23 4.61 13.34
CA ASP A 147 -3.80 4.36 13.13
C ASP A 147 -3.00 4.45 14.44
N LEU A 148 -3.38 5.35 15.35
CA LEU A 148 -2.77 5.46 16.67
C LEU A 148 -3.06 4.22 17.54
N ASP A 149 -4.31 3.75 17.58
CA ASP A 149 -4.68 2.56 18.36
C ASP A 149 -3.97 1.31 17.82
N LEU A 150 -3.88 1.17 16.50
CA LEU A 150 -3.18 0.06 15.88
C LEU A 150 -1.68 0.10 16.15
N LEU A 151 -1.03 1.25 15.99
CA LEU A 151 0.40 1.41 16.30
C LEU A 151 0.69 1.13 17.77
N ALA A 152 -0.12 1.65 18.70
CA ALA A 152 0.05 1.37 20.12
C ALA A 152 -0.08 -0.14 20.41
N ALA A 153 -1.05 -0.81 19.80
CA ALA A 153 -1.23 -2.26 19.93
C ALA A 153 -0.02 -3.05 19.40
N VAL A 154 0.53 -2.66 18.25
CA VAL A 154 1.75 -3.29 17.67
C VAL A 154 2.96 -3.04 18.57
N CYS A 155 3.17 -1.80 19.02
CA CYS A 155 4.28 -1.45 19.91
C CYS A 155 4.32 -2.29 21.20
N ASP A 156 3.17 -2.44 21.84
CA ASP A 156 3.07 -3.24 23.07
C ASP A 156 3.24 -4.75 22.79
N ALA A 157 2.72 -5.23 21.66
CA ALA A 157 2.85 -6.64 21.28
C ALA A 157 4.28 -7.04 20.90
N GLU A 158 5.01 -6.17 20.18
CA GLU A 158 6.36 -6.44 19.68
C GLU A 158 7.47 -6.03 20.65
N ALA A 159 7.27 -4.98 21.46
CA ALA A 159 8.32 -4.34 22.24
C ALA A 159 7.88 -3.91 23.65
N GLY A 160 6.86 -4.54 24.21
CA GLY A 160 6.33 -4.20 25.55
C GLY A 160 7.40 -4.21 26.66
N ASP A 161 8.36 -5.11 26.58
CA ASP A 161 9.49 -5.24 27.50
C ASP A 161 10.68 -4.29 27.20
N GLN A 162 10.67 -3.59 26.05
CA GLN A 162 11.78 -2.74 25.60
C GLN A 162 11.68 -1.29 26.12
N GLY A 163 10.56 -0.93 26.75
CA GLY A 163 10.24 0.42 27.20
C GLY A 163 9.89 1.39 26.06
N VAL A 164 9.55 2.63 26.40
CA VAL A 164 8.99 3.63 25.47
C VAL A 164 9.82 3.79 24.20
N VAL A 165 11.15 3.93 24.31
CA VAL A 165 12.02 4.13 23.16
C VAL A 165 12.07 2.92 22.23
N GLY A 166 12.06 1.69 22.78
CA GLY A 166 11.99 0.48 21.95
C GLY A 166 10.65 0.36 21.24
N MET A 167 9.56 0.68 21.89
CA MET A 167 8.22 0.75 21.30
C MET A 167 8.14 1.85 20.19
N GLU A 168 8.74 3.03 20.43
CA GLU A 168 8.80 4.12 19.46
C GLU A 168 9.59 3.73 18.20
N ALA A 169 10.69 2.99 18.38
CA ALA A 169 11.48 2.46 17.27
C ALA A 169 10.67 1.47 16.41
N VAL A 170 9.90 0.58 17.04
CA VAL A 170 8.98 -0.33 16.33
C VAL A 170 7.92 0.45 15.54
N ALA A 171 7.29 1.46 16.15
CA ALA A 171 6.31 2.31 15.46
C ALA A 171 6.92 3.03 14.25
N LEU A 172 8.14 3.56 14.38
CA LEU A 172 8.85 4.21 13.27
C LEU A 172 9.18 3.22 12.15
N CYS A 173 9.51 1.95 12.43
CA CYS A 173 9.68 0.94 11.38
C CYS A 173 8.39 0.78 10.55
N VAL A 174 7.23 0.66 11.20
CA VAL A 174 5.94 0.58 10.51
C VAL A 174 5.70 1.82 9.64
N LEU A 175 5.91 3.02 10.20
CA LEU A 175 5.71 4.30 9.52
C LEU A 175 6.67 4.46 8.32
N ASN A 176 7.95 4.11 8.47
CA ASN A 176 8.94 4.16 7.40
C ASN A 176 8.57 3.27 6.21
N CYS A 177 7.92 2.12 6.46
CA CYS A 177 7.40 1.28 5.39
C CYS A 177 6.33 1.98 4.55
N THR A 178 5.49 2.85 5.14
CA THR A 178 4.40 3.54 4.41
C THR A 178 4.88 4.52 3.34
N ILE A 179 6.16 4.92 3.37
CA ILE A 179 6.79 5.85 2.42
C ILE A 179 7.89 5.18 1.59
N ASP A 180 7.92 3.85 1.55
CA ASP A 180 8.93 3.10 0.81
C ASP A 180 8.92 3.46 -0.68
N GLN A 181 10.06 4.00 -1.17
CA GLN A 181 10.20 4.46 -2.56
C GLN A 181 10.09 3.32 -3.58
N TYR A 182 10.43 2.08 -3.20
CA TYR A 182 10.37 0.90 -4.05
C TYR A 182 8.99 0.25 -4.06
N LYS A 183 8.06 0.75 -3.22
CA LYS A 183 6.70 0.24 -3.09
C LYS A 183 6.64 -1.27 -2.78
N GLU A 184 7.58 -1.75 -1.99
CA GLU A 184 7.56 -3.11 -1.46
C GLU A 184 6.49 -3.23 -0.37
N PHE A 185 6.23 -2.12 0.32
CA PHE A 185 5.21 -1.98 1.34
C PHE A 185 4.01 -1.14 0.88
N PRO A 186 2.81 -1.44 1.44
CA PRO A 186 1.64 -0.59 1.25
C PRO A 186 1.84 0.80 1.87
N SER A 187 1.05 1.77 1.40
CA SER A 187 1.13 3.16 1.87
C SER A 187 0.30 3.44 3.13
N GLN A 188 -0.42 2.46 3.66
CA GLN A 188 -1.29 2.62 4.84
C GLN A 188 -0.79 1.72 5.98
N ILE A 189 -0.78 2.26 7.20
CA ILE A 189 -0.31 1.58 8.42
C ILE A 189 -0.97 0.20 8.57
N ARG A 190 -2.31 0.11 8.44
CA ARG A 190 -3.04 -1.14 8.57
C ARG A 190 -2.62 -2.19 7.54
N TYR A 191 -2.30 -1.78 6.32
CA TYR A 191 -1.85 -2.70 5.29
C TYR A 191 -0.39 -3.14 5.50
N VAL A 192 0.47 -2.24 6.02
CA VAL A 192 1.85 -2.60 6.42
C VAL A 192 1.81 -3.64 7.54
N VAL A 193 1.03 -3.40 8.59
CA VAL A 193 0.94 -4.30 9.75
C VAL A 193 0.43 -5.70 9.35
N TYR A 194 -0.58 -5.77 8.48
CA TYR A 194 -1.20 -7.03 8.09
C TYR A 194 -0.64 -7.64 6.80
N GLN A 195 0.42 -7.09 6.22
CA GLN A 195 1.02 -7.64 5.00
C GLN A 195 1.47 -9.09 5.20
N GLY A 196 0.97 -10.01 4.35
CA GLY A 196 1.11 -11.44 4.50
C GLY A 196 2.04 -12.12 3.48
N LYS A 197 2.52 -11.38 2.46
CA LYS A 197 3.47 -11.93 1.47
C LYS A 197 4.64 -10.97 1.26
N PRO A 198 5.73 -11.11 2.03
CA PRO A 198 5.91 -11.97 3.23
C PRO A 198 5.20 -11.38 4.46
N THR A 199 4.92 -12.23 5.46
CA THR A 199 4.42 -11.80 6.78
C THR A 199 5.43 -10.88 7.44
N GLN A 200 5.00 -9.66 7.80
CA GLN A 200 5.88 -8.64 8.38
C GLN A 200 5.96 -8.74 9.90
N TYR A 201 4.83 -8.98 10.55
CA TYR A 201 4.71 -8.96 12.02
C TYR A 201 4.06 -10.25 12.52
N ALA A 202 4.83 -11.07 13.24
CA ALA A 202 4.36 -12.35 13.78
C ALA A 202 3.19 -12.18 14.76
N VAL A 203 3.15 -11.07 15.49
CA VAL A 203 2.08 -10.74 16.45
C VAL A 203 0.69 -10.67 15.83
N VAL A 204 0.59 -10.54 14.51
CA VAL A 204 -0.68 -10.58 13.78
C VAL A 204 -1.28 -11.97 13.86
N THR A 205 -0.48 -13.01 13.58
CA THR A 205 -0.93 -14.41 13.43
C THR A 205 -0.81 -15.24 14.72
N ASP A 206 -0.01 -14.80 15.68
CA ASP A 206 0.17 -15.51 16.98
C ASP A 206 -0.86 -15.11 18.05
N GLY A 207 -1.74 -14.14 17.72
CA GLY A 207 -2.80 -13.66 18.59
C GLY A 207 -2.38 -12.60 19.60
N ALA A 208 -1.11 -12.18 19.65
CA ALA A 208 -0.65 -11.14 20.56
C ALA A 208 -1.31 -9.79 20.20
N LEU A 209 -1.33 -9.42 18.93
CA LEU A 209 -1.99 -8.20 18.46
C LEU A 209 -3.50 -8.20 18.78
N LEU A 210 -4.18 -9.32 18.59
CA LEU A 210 -5.62 -9.44 18.90
C LEU A 210 -5.91 -9.17 20.38
N LYS A 211 -5.04 -9.63 21.31
CA LYS A 211 -5.19 -9.33 22.74
C LYS A 211 -5.14 -7.82 23.00
N ARG A 212 -4.20 -7.11 22.38
CA ARG A 212 -4.04 -5.64 22.51
C ARG A 212 -5.23 -4.90 21.92
N LEU A 213 -5.73 -5.32 20.76
CA LEU A 213 -6.94 -4.74 20.16
C LEU A 213 -8.19 -4.94 21.00
N LYS A 214 -8.24 -5.99 21.83
CA LYS A 214 -9.26 -6.21 22.87
C LYS A 214 -9.00 -5.48 24.19
N GLY A 215 -7.97 -4.61 24.23
CA GLY A 215 -7.63 -3.78 25.39
C GLY A 215 -6.71 -4.45 26.42
N GLN A 216 -6.16 -5.63 26.14
CA GLN A 216 -5.26 -6.38 27.03
C GLN A 216 -3.80 -6.02 26.76
N PHE A 217 -3.42 -4.80 27.09
CA PHE A 217 -2.03 -4.31 26.99
C PHE A 217 -1.18 -4.79 28.17
N GLU A 218 0.14 -4.93 27.96
CA GLU A 218 1.13 -5.07 29.02
C GLU A 218 1.46 -3.71 29.62
N ASP A 219 1.71 -2.70 28.77
CA ASP A 219 1.94 -1.31 29.19
C ASP A 219 1.25 -0.32 28.25
N ARG A 220 -0.07 -0.20 28.41
CA ARG A 220 -0.89 0.68 27.56
C ARG A 220 -0.40 2.13 27.54
N THR A 221 -0.02 2.67 28.71
CA THR A 221 0.38 4.09 28.81
C THR A 221 1.62 4.37 27.97
N ASN A 222 2.64 3.53 28.12
CA ASN A 222 3.88 3.69 27.35
C ASN A 222 3.69 3.35 25.86
N ALA A 223 2.85 2.38 25.53
CA ALA A 223 2.55 2.04 24.13
C ALA A 223 1.91 3.22 23.37
N TYR A 224 0.92 3.88 23.97
CA TYR A 224 0.31 5.06 23.37
C TYR A 224 1.25 6.26 23.32
N ALA A 225 2.06 6.47 24.36
CA ALA A 225 3.06 7.53 24.36
C ALA A 225 4.09 7.32 23.23
N ALA A 226 4.59 6.10 23.06
CA ALA A 226 5.54 5.73 22.01
C ALA A 226 4.95 5.89 20.62
N ALA A 227 3.74 5.35 20.38
CA ALA A 227 3.06 5.48 19.08
C ALA A 227 2.81 6.94 18.70
N LYS A 228 2.37 7.78 19.65
CA LYS A 228 2.16 9.21 19.43
C LYS A 228 3.46 9.95 19.12
N ALA A 229 4.52 9.69 19.87
CA ALA A 229 5.83 10.29 19.65
C ALA A 229 6.38 9.91 18.26
N ALA A 230 6.30 8.65 17.88
CA ALA A 230 6.71 8.18 16.55
C ALA A 230 5.92 8.86 15.42
N MET A 231 4.60 8.99 15.55
CA MET A 231 3.76 9.69 14.56
C MET A 231 4.15 11.16 14.44
N GLU A 232 4.48 11.83 15.52
CA GLU A 232 4.94 13.23 15.52
C GLU A 232 6.31 13.37 14.82
N VAL A 233 7.29 12.55 15.21
CA VAL A 233 8.62 12.51 14.58
C VAL A 233 8.50 12.23 13.08
N PHE A 234 7.67 11.25 12.69
CA PHE A 234 7.45 10.88 11.30
C PHE A 234 6.74 12.00 10.52
N SER A 235 5.72 12.64 11.09
CA SER A 235 5.03 13.78 10.48
C SER A 235 5.98 14.95 10.22
N ASN A 236 6.85 15.27 11.17
CA ASN A 236 7.87 16.30 11.01
C ASN A 236 8.88 15.95 9.90
N TYR A 237 9.24 14.66 9.78
CA TYR A 237 10.08 14.20 8.67
C TYR A 237 9.39 14.40 7.31
N VAL A 238 8.15 13.95 7.17
CA VAL A 238 7.40 14.00 5.90
C VAL A 238 7.12 15.45 5.47
N ASN A 239 6.74 16.31 6.42
CA ASN A 239 6.27 17.66 6.11
C ASN A 239 7.41 18.70 6.06
N HIS A 240 8.51 18.48 6.80
CA HIS A 240 9.55 19.49 6.99
C HIS A 240 10.97 18.96 6.73
N GLY A 241 11.14 17.67 6.41
CA GLY A 241 12.45 17.05 6.20
C GLY A 241 13.29 16.92 7.48
N THR A 242 12.65 17.01 8.65
CA THR A 242 13.34 16.88 9.95
C THR A 242 13.78 15.44 10.15
N LYS A 243 15.04 15.23 10.54
CA LYS A 243 15.56 13.87 10.78
C LYS A 243 14.81 13.17 11.92
N ARG A 244 14.55 11.87 11.74
CA ARG A 244 13.95 10.99 12.74
C ARG A 244 15.01 10.55 13.74
N THR A 245 15.09 11.20 14.89
CA THR A 245 16.08 10.88 15.92
C THR A 245 15.42 10.24 17.12
N LEU A 246 16.03 9.17 17.64
CA LEU A 246 15.56 8.49 18.84
C LEU A 246 16.65 8.46 19.91
N PRO A 247 16.30 8.66 21.18
CA PRO A 247 17.23 8.51 22.29
C PRO A 247 17.84 7.10 22.33
N GLY A 248 19.15 7.01 22.55
CA GLY A 248 19.84 5.72 22.65
C GLY A 248 20.22 5.06 21.34
N PHE A 249 19.82 5.63 20.20
CA PHE A 249 20.29 5.24 18.87
C PHE A 249 21.43 6.14 18.42
N LYS A 250 22.41 5.58 17.68
CA LYS A 250 23.56 6.30 17.13
C LYS A 250 23.26 6.94 15.80
N THR A 251 22.29 6.35 15.05
CA THR A 251 21.86 6.91 13.77
C THR A 251 21.31 8.33 13.94
N LYS A 252 21.64 9.20 12.98
CA LYS A 252 21.15 10.59 12.95
C LYS A 252 19.80 10.72 12.24
N ASP A 253 19.34 9.67 11.57
CA ASP A 253 18.03 9.57 10.94
C ASP A 253 17.57 8.11 10.99
N PHE A 254 16.58 7.82 11.79
CA PHE A 254 16.03 6.48 11.97
C PHE A 254 15.20 6.08 10.74
N ASN A 255 15.86 5.52 9.73
CA ASN A 255 15.25 5.06 8.47
C ASN A 255 15.00 3.54 8.42
N TYR A 256 15.19 2.85 9.53
CA TYR A 256 15.00 1.40 9.61
C TYR A 256 13.55 1.01 9.32
N LYS A 257 13.37 -0.10 8.60
CA LYS A 257 12.06 -0.67 8.23
C LYS A 257 11.80 -2.02 8.89
N PHE A 258 12.86 -2.68 9.32
CA PHE A 258 12.81 -4.04 9.87
C PHE A 258 13.42 -4.09 11.26
N PHE A 259 12.95 -5.04 12.04
CA PHE A 259 13.55 -5.39 13.33
C PHE A 259 13.34 -6.87 13.63
N MET A 260 14.22 -7.45 14.41
CA MET A 260 14.11 -8.81 14.94
C MET A 260 15.01 -8.99 16.14
N THR A 261 14.87 -10.12 16.83
CA THR A 261 15.78 -10.47 17.93
C THR A 261 17.22 -10.64 17.42
N PRO A 262 18.25 -10.38 18.25
CA PRO A 262 19.65 -10.55 17.85
C PRO A 262 19.97 -11.98 17.39
N ALA A 263 19.34 -12.99 17.98
CA ALA A 263 19.52 -14.39 17.57
C ALA A 263 18.95 -14.64 16.18
N ALA A 264 17.72 -14.17 15.91
CA ALA A 264 17.10 -14.28 14.59
C ALA A 264 17.91 -13.51 13.53
N PHE A 265 18.41 -12.32 13.86
CA PHE A 265 19.23 -11.50 12.96
C PHE A 265 20.53 -12.20 12.54
N LYS A 266 21.25 -12.79 13.51
CA LYS A 266 22.48 -13.54 13.23
C LYS A 266 22.26 -14.81 12.42
N ALA A 267 21.07 -15.39 12.48
CA ALA A 267 20.71 -16.57 11.70
C ALA A 267 20.38 -16.27 10.23
N GLN A 268 20.21 -14.99 9.88
CA GLN A 268 19.93 -14.59 8.50
C GLN A 268 21.21 -14.63 7.65
N ASN A 269 21.06 -15.02 6.37
CA ASN A 269 22.15 -14.93 5.38
C ASN A 269 22.23 -13.50 4.83
N LEU A 270 22.70 -12.54 5.65
CA LEU A 270 22.79 -11.13 5.31
C LEU A 270 24.24 -10.69 5.13
N ASN A 271 24.46 -9.75 4.22
CA ASN A 271 25.74 -9.11 4.03
C ASN A 271 25.95 -7.99 5.07
N PHE A 272 26.37 -8.38 6.28
CA PHE A 272 26.55 -7.45 7.40
C PHE A 272 27.55 -6.31 7.12
N GLY A 273 28.48 -6.48 6.17
CA GLY A 273 29.42 -5.43 5.77
C GLY A 273 28.79 -4.30 4.93
N LYS A 274 27.63 -4.56 4.34
CA LYS A 274 26.89 -3.57 3.52
C LYS A 274 25.59 -3.12 4.15
N LEU A 275 25.13 -3.83 5.19
CA LEU A 275 23.85 -3.57 5.82
C LEU A 275 24.00 -2.48 6.89
N GLU A 276 23.15 -1.47 6.82
CA GLU A 276 22.98 -0.50 7.89
C GLU A 276 22.03 -1.08 8.94
N TYR A 277 22.54 -1.28 10.16
CA TYR A 277 21.77 -1.82 11.28
C TYR A 277 22.26 -1.30 12.62
N GLU A 278 21.40 -1.34 13.61
CA GLU A 278 21.71 -0.98 14.99
C GLU A 278 20.94 -1.84 15.98
N GLN A 279 21.60 -2.25 17.06
CA GLN A 279 20.95 -2.99 18.14
C GLN A 279 20.52 -2.03 19.25
N TYR A 280 19.26 -2.13 19.67
CA TYR A 280 18.73 -1.49 20.85
C TYR A 280 18.02 -2.55 21.72
N LYS A 281 18.52 -2.79 22.95
CA LYS A 281 18.02 -3.81 23.87
C LYS A 281 17.80 -5.17 23.19
N GLY A 282 16.55 -5.66 23.16
CA GLY A 282 16.14 -6.96 22.64
C GLY A 282 15.97 -7.02 21.11
N HIS A 283 16.14 -5.91 20.41
CA HIS A 283 15.96 -5.86 18.96
C HIS A 283 17.19 -5.35 18.22
N VAL A 284 17.37 -5.86 16.99
CA VAL A 284 18.24 -5.29 15.97
C VAL A 284 17.35 -4.68 14.90
N PHE A 285 17.56 -3.40 14.61
CA PHE A 285 16.84 -2.62 13.60
C PHE A 285 17.71 -2.48 12.35
N PHE A 286 17.14 -2.61 11.15
CA PHE A 286 17.90 -2.58 9.91
C PHE A 286 17.08 -2.04 8.73
N VAL A 287 17.80 -1.56 7.69
CA VAL A 287 17.17 -0.86 6.55
C VAL A 287 16.58 -1.80 5.54
N ASP A 288 17.30 -2.89 5.18
CA ASP A 288 16.98 -3.73 4.03
C ASP A 288 17.52 -5.16 4.16
N TRP A 289 17.01 -6.08 3.33
CA TRP A 289 17.47 -7.47 3.22
C TRP A 289 18.58 -7.58 2.17
N ILE A 290 19.83 -7.28 2.54
CA ILE A 290 20.97 -7.40 1.65
C ILE A 290 21.57 -8.79 1.82
N SER A 291 21.37 -9.65 0.82
CA SER A 291 21.91 -11.03 0.82
C SER A 291 23.43 -11.08 0.90
N GLY A 292 23.97 -12.07 1.64
CA GLY A 292 25.40 -12.37 1.74
C GLY A 292 25.95 -13.04 0.49
#